data_5c29b5a3f0677789c18b488fa8a591da
#
_entry.id   5c29b5a3f0677789c18b488fa8a591da
#
_cell.length_a   1.000
_cell.length_b   1.000
_cell.length_c   1.000
_cell.angle_alpha   90.00
_cell.angle_beta   90.00
_cell.angle_gamma   90.00
#
_symmetry.space_group_name_H-M   'P 1'
#
loop_
_entity.id
_entity.type
_entity.pdbx_description
1 polymer ?
#
loop_
_entity_poly.entity_id
_entity_poly.type
_entity_poly.pdbx_seq_one_letter_code
_entity_poly.pdbx_strand_id
1 'polypeptide(L)'
;GSEMCIRDSPRGFHLPARKCEENIIIFLLKGEVLVNSKEYAGTVLHAGEFILQAIGSKYEILAMTDVECVCYRFSKPEFFCEDRYNHIMKEVTPPLIFYPLTITPELQLFLESSKAYLSEEKICREILCFKRKELAFILGNYYSDYELSMLIHPLAQYTNSFHYFVLQNHAKVKTVEELAQLGGYTVATFRRIFNSVFLQPVYELSLIHISEPT
;
A
#
# COMPACT_ATOMS: atom_id res chain seq x y z
N GLY A 1 3.41 -9.13 7.49
CA GLY A 1 3.87 -8.15 8.48
C GLY A 1 4.15 -6.82 7.82
N SER A 2 4.15 -5.75 8.60
CA SER A 2 4.52 -4.42 8.11
C SER A 2 6.04 -4.30 8.11
N GLU A 3 6.59 -3.74 7.05
CA GLU A 3 8.03 -3.56 6.88
C GLU A 3 8.35 -2.11 6.51
N MET A 4 9.39 -1.56 7.14
CA MET A 4 9.90 -0.23 6.83
C MET A 4 11.33 -0.36 6.31
N CYS A 5 11.67 0.36 5.26
CA CYS A 5 13.03 0.38 4.72
C CYS A 5 13.39 1.74 4.12
N ILE A 6 14.68 2.06 4.15
CA ILE A 6 15.25 3.21 3.44
C ILE A 6 15.60 2.76 2.02
N ARG A 7 15.38 3.64 1.06
CA ARG A 7 15.80 3.44 -0.33
C ARG A 7 16.43 4.69 -0.88
N ASP A 8 17.62 4.51 -1.42
CA ASP A 8 18.34 5.50 -2.20
C ASP A 8 18.31 5.08 -3.66
N SER A 9 18.11 6.02 -4.54
CA SER A 9 18.12 5.75 -5.98
C SER A 9 18.79 6.93 -6.73
N PRO A 10 19.69 6.66 -7.65
CA PRO A 10 20.33 7.71 -8.43
C PRO A 10 19.36 8.32 -9.43
N ARG A 11 19.67 9.52 -9.89
CA ARG A 11 18.97 10.17 -11.01
C ARG A 11 18.89 9.22 -12.21
N GLY A 12 17.72 9.16 -12.82
CA GLY A 12 17.43 8.29 -13.96
C GLY A 12 17.07 6.85 -13.60
N PHE A 13 17.05 6.49 -12.31
CA PHE A 13 16.50 5.19 -11.90
C PHE A 13 15.04 5.10 -12.35
N HIS A 14 14.76 4.07 -13.15
CA HIS A 14 13.42 3.82 -13.69
C HIS A 14 12.89 2.48 -13.20
N LEU A 15 11.76 2.52 -12.51
CA LEU A 15 10.98 1.36 -12.18
C LEU A 15 9.85 1.27 -13.20
N PRO A 16 9.90 0.31 -14.15
CA PRO A 16 8.88 0.20 -15.20
C PRO A 16 7.52 -0.15 -14.63
N ALA A 17 6.48 0.17 -15.38
CA ALA A 17 5.09 -0.06 -14.97
C ALA A 17 4.85 -1.51 -14.53
N ARG A 18 4.50 -1.69 -13.27
CA ARG A 18 4.20 -2.99 -12.66
C ARG A 18 3.08 -2.89 -11.65
N LYS A 19 2.47 -4.03 -11.32
CA LYS A 19 1.50 -4.10 -10.23
C LYS A 19 2.22 -4.00 -8.88
N CYS A 20 1.61 -3.22 -7.98
CA CYS A 20 2.04 -3.15 -6.59
C CYS A 20 1.70 -4.47 -5.88
N GLU A 21 2.69 -5.09 -5.29
CA GLU A 21 2.53 -6.38 -4.61
C GLU A 21 2.10 -6.25 -3.15
N GLU A 22 2.26 -5.06 -2.57
CA GLU A 22 1.90 -4.70 -1.20
C GLU A 22 1.37 -3.28 -1.17
N ASN A 23 0.65 -2.91 -0.12
CA ASN A 23 0.38 -1.50 0.12
C ASN A 23 1.68 -0.82 0.56
N ILE A 24 2.02 0.30 -0.05
CA ILE A 24 3.27 1.01 0.24
C ILE A 24 2.97 2.49 0.41
N ILE A 25 3.36 3.07 1.56
CA ILE A 25 3.50 4.52 1.70
C ILE A 25 4.95 4.86 1.37
N ILE A 26 5.13 5.84 0.49
CA ILE A 26 6.44 6.33 0.06
C ILE A 26 6.59 7.74 0.58
N PHE A 27 7.49 7.95 1.54
CA PHE A 27 7.86 9.25 2.09
C PHE A 27 9.12 9.72 1.40
N LEU A 28 9.05 10.78 0.59
CA LEU A 28 10.21 11.31 -0.12
C LEU A 28 10.93 12.33 0.76
N LEU A 29 12.16 12.00 1.16
CA LEU A 29 12.98 12.84 2.05
C LEU A 29 13.91 13.75 1.27
N LYS A 30 14.35 13.32 0.08
CA LYS A 30 15.25 14.08 -0.79
C LYS A 30 14.96 13.81 -2.25
N GLY A 31 15.07 14.85 -3.07
CA GLY A 31 14.97 14.77 -4.52
C GLY A 31 13.55 14.88 -5.06
N GLU A 32 13.37 14.44 -6.29
CA GLU A 32 12.13 14.50 -7.05
C GLU A 32 11.90 13.19 -7.80
N VAL A 33 10.66 12.73 -7.80
CA VAL A 33 10.25 11.47 -8.43
C VAL A 33 8.98 11.70 -9.26
N LEU A 34 9.04 11.36 -10.54
CA LEU A 34 7.84 11.28 -11.36
C LEU A 34 7.12 9.95 -11.07
N VAL A 35 5.89 10.05 -10.63
CA VAL A 35 5.00 8.92 -10.39
C VAL A 35 3.91 8.89 -11.44
N ASN A 36 3.66 7.71 -12.00
CA ASN A 36 2.59 7.50 -12.95
C ASN A 36 1.75 6.30 -12.52
N SER A 37 0.57 6.57 -11.99
CA SER A 37 -0.44 5.58 -11.60
C SER A 37 -1.83 6.12 -11.91
N LYS A 38 -2.86 5.34 -11.63
CA LYS A 38 -4.24 5.79 -11.84
C LYS A 38 -4.58 7.01 -10.97
N GLU A 39 -4.13 7.01 -9.73
CA GLU A 39 -4.37 8.08 -8.76
C GLU A 39 -3.44 9.28 -8.98
N TYR A 40 -2.19 9.02 -9.38
CA TYR A 40 -1.11 10.01 -9.51
C TYR A 40 -0.57 10.03 -10.94
N ALA A 41 -1.43 10.33 -11.92
CA ALA A 41 -1.04 10.34 -13.33
C ALA A 41 -0.11 11.52 -13.66
N GLY A 42 1.16 11.21 -13.96
CA GLY A 42 2.16 12.23 -14.28
C GLY A 42 2.50 13.17 -13.13
N THR A 43 2.33 12.74 -11.89
CA THR A 43 2.57 13.56 -10.71
C THR A 43 4.04 13.56 -10.33
N VAL A 44 4.61 14.74 -10.11
CA VAL A 44 5.95 14.87 -9.51
C VAL A 44 5.80 14.92 -7.98
N LEU A 45 6.43 13.96 -7.32
CA LEU A 45 6.57 13.92 -5.87
C LEU A 45 7.85 14.65 -5.49
N HIS A 46 7.76 15.62 -4.59
CA HIS A 46 8.89 16.42 -4.11
C HIS A 46 9.33 15.99 -2.70
N ALA A 47 10.57 16.33 -2.35
CA ALA A 47 11.05 16.14 -0.98
C ALA A 47 10.10 16.83 0.03
N GLY A 48 9.77 16.13 1.11
CA GLY A 48 8.77 16.59 2.10
C GLY A 48 7.33 16.20 1.78
N GLU A 49 7.13 15.34 0.78
CA GLU A 49 5.81 14.82 0.40
C GLU A 49 5.75 13.28 0.50
N PHE A 50 4.54 12.76 0.57
CA PHE A 50 4.32 11.32 0.55
C PHE A 50 3.04 10.93 -0.18
N ILE A 51 3.03 9.70 -0.70
CA ILE A 51 1.89 9.07 -1.37
C ILE A 51 1.70 7.63 -0.88
N LEU A 52 0.53 7.06 -1.15
CA LEU A 52 0.27 5.65 -0.97
C LEU A 52 -0.01 4.98 -2.33
N GLN A 53 0.63 3.86 -2.56
CA GLN A 53 0.32 2.95 -3.67
C GLN A 53 -0.37 1.70 -3.11
N ALA A 54 -1.59 1.47 -3.53
CA ALA A 54 -2.38 0.33 -3.07
C ALA A 54 -1.95 -0.97 -3.76
N ILE A 55 -2.03 -2.08 -3.03
CA ILE A 55 -1.82 -3.41 -3.59
C ILE A 55 -2.73 -3.65 -4.82
N GLY A 56 -2.16 -4.19 -5.89
CA GLY A 56 -2.88 -4.42 -7.16
C GLY A 56 -2.94 -3.20 -8.09
N SER A 57 -2.62 -1.98 -7.63
CA SER A 57 -2.48 -0.82 -8.51
C SER A 57 -1.29 -0.97 -9.44
N LYS A 58 -1.38 -0.42 -10.66
CA LYS A 58 -0.21 -0.28 -11.55
C LYS A 58 0.45 1.05 -11.30
N TYR A 59 1.77 1.04 -11.19
CA TYR A 59 2.55 2.25 -11.02
C TYR A 59 3.90 2.16 -11.72
N GLU A 60 4.40 3.31 -12.13
CA GLU A 60 5.70 3.52 -12.73
C GLU A 60 6.39 4.66 -11.98
N ILE A 61 7.70 4.56 -11.78
CA ILE A 61 8.48 5.56 -11.04
C ILE A 61 9.74 5.90 -11.83
N LEU A 62 10.01 7.20 -11.98
CA LEU A 62 11.26 7.72 -12.54
C LEU A 62 11.88 8.73 -11.57
N ALA A 63 13.08 8.45 -11.09
CA ALA A 63 13.86 9.38 -10.29
C ALA A 63 14.42 10.52 -11.18
N MET A 64 13.93 11.72 -10.97
CA MET A 64 14.33 12.91 -11.75
C MET A 64 15.66 13.49 -11.24
N THR A 65 15.96 13.29 -9.99
CA THR A 65 17.20 13.65 -9.30
C THR A 65 17.70 12.45 -8.50
N ASP A 66 18.80 12.58 -7.76
CA ASP A 66 19.14 11.61 -6.72
C ASP A 66 18.10 11.69 -5.61
N VAL A 67 17.54 10.56 -5.22
CA VAL A 67 16.43 10.47 -4.26
C VAL A 67 16.79 9.64 -3.05
N GLU A 68 16.23 10.05 -1.91
CA GLU A 68 16.18 9.28 -0.67
C GLU A 68 14.73 9.19 -0.21
N CYS A 69 14.24 7.98 0.05
CA CYS A 69 12.90 7.78 0.56
C CYS A 69 12.83 6.71 1.66
N VAL A 70 11.83 6.83 2.51
CA VAL A 70 11.40 5.78 3.43
C VAL A 70 10.16 5.13 2.85
N CYS A 71 10.20 3.81 2.72
CA CYS A 71 9.05 3.02 2.27
C CYS A 71 8.48 2.25 3.46
N TYR A 72 7.18 2.41 3.71
CA TYR A 72 6.45 1.64 4.69
C TYR A 72 5.48 0.70 3.98
N ARG A 73 5.72 -0.60 4.10
CA ARG A 73 4.90 -1.67 3.50
C ARG A 73 3.98 -2.27 4.53
N PHE A 74 2.76 -2.57 4.13
CA PHE A 74 1.76 -3.17 5.03
C PHE A 74 0.71 -3.96 4.24
N SER A 75 0.15 -4.97 4.87
CA SER A 75 -0.94 -5.78 4.28
C SER A 75 -2.32 -5.25 4.63
N LYS A 76 -2.51 -4.75 5.86
CA LYS A 76 -3.78 -4.21 6.34
C LYS A 76 -3.60 -2.76 6.80
N PRO A 77 -4.56 -1.87 6.53
CA PRO A 77 -4.51 -0.47 6.99
C PRO A 77 -4.80 -0.38 8.50
N GLU A 78 -3.88 -0.85 9.32
CA GLU A 78 -3.98 -0.77 10.78
C GLU A 78 -3.62 0.63 11.33
N PHE A 79 -3.70 1.67 10.49
CA PHE A 79 -3.35 3.06 10.87
C PHE A 79 -4.49 3.82 11.49
N PHE A 80 -5.71 3.30 11.42
CA PHE A 80 -6.89 3.97 11.94
C PHE A 80 -7.63 3.04 12.89
N CYS A 81 -8.21 3.62 13.94
CA CYS A 81 -9.23 2.89 14.67
C CYS A 81 -10.40 2.61 13.70
N GLU A 82 -11.10 1.53 13.95
CA GLU A 82 -12.19 1.07 13.08
C GLU A 82 -13.27 2.13 12.89
N ASP A 83 -13.60 2.86 13.95
CA ASP A 83 -14.61 3.93 13.92
C ASP A 83 -14.22 5.05 12.96
N ARG A 84 -12.96 5.51 13.00
CA ARG A 84 -12.47 6.56 12.11
C ARG A 84 -12.38 6.09 10.66
N TYR A 85 -11.92 4.87 10.44
CA TYR A 85 -11.91 4.27 9.10
C TYR A 85 -13.32 4.23 8.51
N ASN A 86 -14.31 3.74 9.28
CA ASN A 86 -15.68 3.68 8.85
C ASN A 86 -16.29 5.07 8.63
N HIS A 87 -15.96 6.05 9.47
CA HIS A 87 -16.38 7.45 9.28
C HIS A 87 -15.86 7.99 7.95
N ILE A 88 -14.57 7.90 7.69
CA ILE A 88 -13.98 8.40 6.43
C ILE A 88 -14.59 7.71 5.21
N MET A 89 -14.79 6.40 5.27
CA MET A 89 -15.33 5.64 4.16
C MET A 89 -16.80 5.93 3.85
N LYS A 90 -17.59 6.33 4.85
CA LYS A 90 -19.05 6.55 4.70
C LYS A 90 -19.41 8.02 4.53
N GLU A 91 -18.72 8.89 5.26
CA GLU A 91 -19.14 10.30 5.41
C GLU A 91 -18.26 11.26 4.60
N VAL A 92 -17.01 10.86 4.30
CA VAL A 92 -16.12 11.71 3.51
C VAL A 92 -16.24 11.37 2.03
N THR A 93 -16.59 12.38 1.23
CA THR A 93 -16.62 12.23 -0.23
C THR A 93 -15.20 11.96 -0.74
N PRO A 94 -14.98 10.89 -1.55
CA PRO A 94 -13.67 10.61 -2.08
C PRO A 94 -13.16 11.77 -2.94
N PRO A 95 -11.86 12.07 -2.89
CA PRO A 95 -11.27 13.14 -3.68
C PRO A 95 -11.42 12.85 -5.18
N LEU A 96 -11.74 13.88 -5.95
CA LEU A 96 -11.78 13.80 -7.43
C LEU A 96 -10.39 13.73 -8.03
N ILE A 97 -9.42 14.38 -7.38
CA ILE A 97 -8.01 14.44 -7.79
C ILE A 97 -7.16 14.09 -6.58
N PHE A 98 -6.29 13.10 -6.74
CA PHE A 98 -5.30 12.74 -5.75
C PHE A 98 -4.05 13.58 -5.92
N TYR A 99 -3.47 14.01 -4.80
CA TYR A 99 -2.21 14.76 -4.75
C TYR A 99 -1.34 14.24 -3.60
N PRO A 100 -0.01 14.43 -3.68
CA PRO A 100 0.88 14.08 -2.57
C PRO A 100 0.53 14.88 -1.31
N LEU A 101 0.59 14.20 -0.17
CA LEU A 101 0.41 14.85 1.13
C LEU A 101 1.74 15.37 1.65
N THR A 102 1.69 16.49 2.37
CA THR A 102 2.89 17.11 2.96
C THR A 102 3.28 16.36 4.25
N ILE A 103 4.57 16.12 4.43
CA ILE A 103 5.14 15.58 5.67
C ILE A 103 5.09 16.68 6.74
N THR A 104 4.28 16.49 7.79
CA THR A 104 4.22 17.43 8.93
C THR A 104 5.49 17.33 9.79
N PRO A 105 5.78 18.34 10.65
CA PRO A 105 6.93 18.27 11.56
C PRO A 105 6.96 17.02 12.43
N GLU A 106 5.81 16.56 12.91
CA GLU A 106 5.67 15.34 13.71
C GLU A 106 5.99 14.07 12.91
N LEU A 107 5.53 14.02 11.66
CA LEU A 107 5.85 12.94 10.75
C LEU A 107 7.34 12.96 10.37
N GLN A 108 7.94 14.14 10.23
CA GLN A 108 9.38 14.28 9.99
C GLN A 108 10.20 13.71 11.13
N LEU A 109 9.88 14.05 12.39
CA LEU A 109 10.54 13.47 13.58
C LEU A 109 10.40 11.95 13.64
N PHE A 110 9.23 11.43 13.31
CA PHE A 110 9.00 9.98 13.20
C PHE A 110 9.92 9.35 12.15
N LEU A 111 10.04 9.95 10.97
CA LEU A 111 10.88 9.44 9.88
C LEU A 111 12.38 9.48 10.25
N GLU A 112 12.84 10.55 10.87
CA GLU A 112 14.23 10.68 11.34
C GLU A 112 14.58 9.62 12.38
N SER A 113 13.72 9.44 13.40
CA SER A 113 13.94 8.41 14.41
C SER A 113 13.83 7.00 13.82
N SER A 114 12.94 6.79 12.85
CA SER A 114 12.82 5.51 12.15
C SER A 114 14.06 5.19 11.32
N LYS A 115 14.64 6.19 10.63
CA LYS A 115 15.91 6.03 9.90
C LYS A 115 17.04 5.62 10.83
N ALA A 116 17.17 6.26 12.00
CA ALA A 116 18.19 5.92 12.98
C ALA A 116 18.10 4.43 13.38
N TYR A 117 16.89 3.93 13.67
CA TYR A 117 16.72 2.51 13.99
C TYR A 117 16.99 1.58 12.79
N LEU A 118 16.54 1.95 11.58
CA LEU A 118 16.73 1.13 10.38
C LEU A 118 18.20 1.04 9.95
N SER A 119 19.06 1.94 10.42
CA SER A 119 20.51 1.92 10.17
C SER A 119 21.27 1.00 11.10
N GLU A 120 20.62 0.47 12.16
CA GLU A 120 21.24 -0.47 13.10
C GLU A 120 21.26 -1.90 12.50
N GLU A 121 22.36 -2.63 12.73
CA GLU A 121 22.51 -4.02 12.23
C GLU A 121 21.50 -5.01 12.82
N LYS A 122 20.97 -4.70 14.01
CA LYS A 122 20.00 -5.56 14.71
C LYS A 122 18.79 -4.75 15.16
N ILE A 123 17.72 -4.82 14.40
CA ILE A 123 16.44 -4.20 14.75
C ILE A 123 15.58 -5.19 15.53
N CYS A 124 15.14 -4.80 16.72
CA CYS A 124 14.13 -5.55 17.46
C CYS A 124 12.77 -5.41 16.77
N ARG A 125 12.09 -6.54 16.54
CA ARG A 125 10.74 -6.55 15.92
C ARG A 125 9.71 -5.74 16.72
N GLU A 126 9.87 -5.65 18.03
CA GLU A 126 8.98 -4.87 18.90
C GLU A 126 9.06 -3.38 18.58
N ILE A 127 10.25 -2.84 18.27
CA ILE A 127 10.41 -1.42 17.87
C ILE A 127 9.58 -1.14 16.62
N LEU A 128 9.55 -2.04 15.64
CA LEU A 128 8.73 -1.88 14.44
C LEU A 128 7.22 -1.86 14.75
N CYS A 129 6.79 -2.62 15.76
CA CYS A 129 5.41 -2.58 16.23
C CYS A 129 5.06 -1.24 16.89
N PHE A 130 5.96 -0.67 17.70
CA PHE A 130 5.77 0.66 18.29
C PHE A 130 5.77 1.75 17.22
N LYS A 131 6.69 1.69 16.28
CA LYS A 131 6.74 2.64 15.15
C LYS A 131 5.46 2.62 14.30
N ARG A 132 4.86 1.47 14.10
CA ARG A 132 3.57 1.36 13.43
C ARG A 132 2.45 2.08 14.19
N LYS A 133 2.39 1.92 15.51
CA LYS A 133 1.41 2.61 16.36
C LYS A 133 1.65 4.12 16.39
N GLU A 134 2.90 4.54 16.42
CA GLU A 134 3.28 5.95 16.35
C GLU A 134 2.85 6.57 15.01
N LEU A 135 3.12 5.89 13.88
CA LEU A 135 2.65 6.35 12.56
C LEU A 135 1.12 6.46 12.52
N ALA A 136 0.40 5.47 13.07
CA ALA A 136 -1.06 5.49 13.17
C ALA A 136 -1.57 6.70 13.97
N PHE A 137 -0.92 6.99 15.10
CA PHE A 137 -1.24 8.15 15.91
C PHE A 137 -0.99 9.46 15.17
N ILE A 138 0.16 9.59 14.50
CA ILE A 138 0.51 10.80 13.74
C ILE A 138 -0.49 11.02 12.61
N LEU A 139 -0.72 10.03 11.76
CA LEU A 139 -1.69 10.15 10.66
C LEU A 139 -3.08 10.50 11.20
N GLY A 140 -3.49 9.85 12.30
CA GLY A 140 -4.79 10.07 12.90
C GLY A 140 -4.99 11.45 13.54
N ASN A 141 -3.96 12.15 13.98
CA ASN A 141 -4.10 13.40 14.73
C ASN A 141 -3.64 14.65 13.97
N TYR A 142 -2.75 14.50 12.98
CA TYR A 142 -2.15 15.63 12.28
C TYR A 142 -2.63 15.80 10.83
N TYR A 143 -3.48 14.88 10.35
CA TYR A 143 -4.10 14.97 9.03
C TYR A 143 -5.62 15.00 9.16
N SER A 144 -6.27 15.80 8.34
CA SER A 144 -7.72 15.88 8.23
C SER A 144 -8.31 14.61 7.63
N ASP A 145 -9.60 14.35 7.88
CA ASP A 145 -10.28 13.20 7.29
C ASP A 145 -10.31 13.23 5.76
N TYR A 146 -10.31 14.44 5.17
CA TYR A 146 -10.18 14.61 3.72
C TYR A 146 -8.81 14.18 3.20
N GLU A 147 -7.71 14.61 3.84
CA GLU A 147 -6.35 14.15 3.50
C GLU A 147 -6.19 12.64 3.72
N LEU A 148 -6.72 12.10 4.82
CA LEU A 148 -6.68 10.66 5.08
C LEU A 148 -7.47 9.87 4.03
N SER A 149 -8.51 10.46 3.45
CA SER A 149 -9.26 9.83 2.37
C SER A 149 -8.39 9.56 1.14
N MET A 150 -7.33 10.36 0.90
CA MET A 150 -6.33 10.11 -0.14
C MET A 150 -5.64 8.75 0.03
N LEU A 151 -5.45 8.31 1.25
CA LEU A 151 -4.82 7.03 1.58
C LEU A 151 -5.81 5.87 1.60
N ILE A 152 -7.04 6.11 2.05
CA ILE A 152 -8.02 5.05 2.34
C ILE A 152 -8.82 4.65 1.10
N HIS A 153 -9.33 5.60 0.34
CA HIS A 153 -10.18 5.29 -0.81
C HIS A 153 -9.49 4.44 -1.88
N PRO A 154 -8.21 4.69 -2.26
CA PRO A 154 -7.50 3.79 -3.15
C PRO A 154 -7.39 2.37 -2.61
N LEU A 155 -7.08 2.20 -1.30
CA LEU A 155 -7.01 0.88 -0.67
C LEU A 155 -8.33 0.12 -0.83
N ALA A 156 -9.45 0.76 -0.48
CA ALA A 156 -10.77 0.15 -0.57
C ALA A 156 -11.17 -0.17 -2.02
N GLN A 157 -10.85 0.71 -2.97
CA GLN A 157 -11.15 0.51 -4.37
C GLN A 157 -10.47 -0.75 -4.93
N TYR A 158 -9.19 -0.95 -4.63
CA TYR A 158 -8.45 -2.12 -5.12
C TYR A 158 -8.87 -3.39 -4.38
N THR A 159 -9.16 -3.31 -3.09
CA THR A 159 -9.73 -4.42 -2.31
C THR A 159 -11.06 -4.88 -2.89
N ASN A 160 -11.98 -3.96 -3.13
CA ASN A 160 -13.30 -4.26 -3.69
C ASN A 160 -13.20 -4.81 -5.13
N SER A 161 -12.31 -4.27 -5.96
CA SER A 161 -12.08 -4.76 -7.32
C SER A 161 -11.52 -6.18 -7.34
N PHE A 162 -10.61 -6.51 -6.43
CA PHE A 162 -10.07 -7.85 -6.29
C PHE A 162 -11.13 -8.85 -5.80
N HIS A 163 -11.91 -8.48 -4.80
CA HIS A 163 -13.02 -9.28 -4.28
C HIS A 163 -14.00 -9.63 -5.40
N TYR A 164 -14.45 -8.62 -6.15
CA TYR A 164 -15.33 -8.82 -7.30
C TYR A 164 -14.71 -9.71 -8.38
N PHE A 165 -13.43 -9.50 -8.71
CA PHE A 165 -12.70 -10.34 -9.66
C PHE A 165 -12.71 -11.81 -9.26
N VAL A 166 -12.42 -12.12 -8.00
CA VAL A 166 -12.42 -13.48 -7.47
C VAL A 166 -13.82 -14.10 -7.58
N LEU A 167 -14.86 -13.41 -7.11
CA LEU A 167 -16.24 -13.90 -7.16
C LEU A 167 -16.72 -14.20 -8.58
N GLN A 168 -16.30 -13.42 -9.57
CA GLN A 168 -16.71 -13.61 -10.97
C GLN A 168 -15.96 -14.73 -11.70
N ASN A 169 -14.78 -15.11 -11.22
CA ASN A 169 -13.89 -15.99 -11.97
C ASN A 169 -13.50 -17.29 -11.27
N HIS A 170 -13.69 -17.43 -9.96
CA HIS A 170 -13.26 -18.61 -9.21
C HIS A 170 -13.91 -19.92 -9.75
N ALA A 171 -15.16 -19.87 -10.18
CA ALA A 171 -15.85 -21.04 -10.74
C ALA A 171 -15.45 -21.37 -12.21
N LYS A 172 -14.68 -20.50 -12.87
CA LYS A 172 -14.25 -20.67 -14.28
C LYS A 172 -12.87 -21.32 -14.41
N VAL A 173 -12.16 -21.47 -13.31
CA VAL A 173 -10.80 -21.99 -13.24
C VAL A 173 -10.73 -23.18 -12.26
N LYS A 174 -9.74 -24.04 -12.44
CA LYS A 174 -9.59 -25.24 -11.61
C LYS A 174 -8.52 -25.09 -10.52
N THR A 175 -7.62 -24.12 -10.69
CA THR A 175 -6.49 -23.93 -9.78
C THR A 175 -6.31 -22.47 -9.38
N VAL A 176 -5.64 -22.26 -8.25
CA VAL A 176 -5.26 -20.93 -7.76
C VAL A 176 -4.29 -20.25 -8.73
N GLU A 177 -3.43 -21.04 -9.36
CA GLU A 177 -2.46 -20.60 -10.35
C GLU A 177 -3.15 -20.01 -11.58
N GLU A 178 -4.18 -20.70 -12.11
CA GLU A 178 -5.00 -20.21 -13.23
C GLU A 178 -5.73 -18.90 -12.85
N LEU A 179 -6.30 -18.82 -11.64
CA LEU A 179 -7.00 -17.62 -11.18
C LEU A 179 -6.04 -16.44 -11.01
N ALA A 180 -4.85 -16.69 -10.45
CA ALA A 180 -3.81 -15.67 -10.33
C ALA A 180 -3.37 -15.17 -11.71
N GLN A 181 -3.12 -16.07 -12.65
CA GLN A 181 -2.73 -15.73 -14.02
C GLN A 181 -3.81 -14.92 -14.73
N LEU A 182 -5.08 -15.31 -14.60
CA LEU A 182 -6.22 -14.58 -15.17
C LEU A 182 -6.30 -13.14 -14.65
N GLY A 183 -5.98 -12.92 -13.37
CA GLY A 183 -5.90 -11.60 -12.76
C GLY A 183 -4.61 -10.84 -13.06
N GLY A 184 -3.63 -11.49 -13.73
CA GLY A 184 -2.32 -10.90 -14.00
C GLY A 184 -1.46 -10.74 -12.73
N TYR A 185 -1.62 -11.64 -11.77
CA TYR A 185 -0.85 -11.69 -10.53
C TYR A 185 0.13 -12.86 -10.54
N THR A 186 1.24 -12.74 -9.79
CA THR A 186 2.00 -13.92 -9.38
C THR A 186 1.18 -14.68 -8.34
N VAL A 187 1.38 -16.00 -8.24
CA VAL A 187 0.68 -16.85 -7.27
C VAL A 187 0.89 -16.37 -5.83
N ALA A 188 2.12 -15.95 -5.50
CA ALA A 188 2.46 -15.41 -4.19
C ALA A 188 1.70 -14.10 -3.89
N THR A 189 1.66 -13.18 -4.85
CA THR A 189 0.92 -11.91 -4.73
C THR A 189 -0.58 -12.17 -4.61
N PHE A 190 -1.12 -13.07 -5.45
CA PHE A 190 -2.54 -13.44 -5.41
C PHE A 190 -2.94 -13.98 -4.03
N ARG A 191 -2.21 -14.97 -3.50
CA ARG A 191 -2.48 -15.55 -2.17
C ARG A 191 -2.43 -14.50 -1.06
N ARG A 192 -1.48 -13.57 -1.10
CA ARG A 192 -1.36 -12.50 -0.11
C ARG A 192 -2.56 -11.55 -0.15
N ILE A 193 -2.96 -11.08 -1.35
CA ILE A 193 -4.14 -10.23 -1.51
C ILE A 193 -5.38 -11.00 -1.06
N PHE A 194 -5.53 -12.25 -1.49
CA PHE A 194 -6.67 -13.08 -1.14
C PHE A 194 -6.83 -13.21 0.37
N ASN A 195 -5.76 -13.55 1.09
CA ASN A 195 -5.78 -13.67 2.55
C ASN A 195 -6.14 -12.35 3.25
N SER A 196 -5.73 -11.20 2.68
CA SER A 196 -6.07 -9.89 3.26
C SER A 196 -7.50 -9.46 3.00
N VAL A 197 -8.08 -9.85 1.86
CA VAL A 197 -9.44 -9.47 1.44
C VAL A 197 -10.49 -10.41 2.01
N PHE A 198 -10.25 -11.72 1.96
CA PHE A 198 -11.23 -12.74 2.37
C PHE A 198 -11.01 -13.24 3.81
N LEU A 199 -9.92 -12.83 4.47
CA LEU A 199 -9.54 -13.21 5.84
C LEU A 199 -9.41 -14.74 6.04
N GLN A 200 -9.23 -15.48 4.96
CA GLN A 200 -9.06 -16.93 4.94
C GLN A 200 -8.07 -17.33 3.85
N PRO A 201 -7.40 -18.48 3.96
CA PRO A 201 -6.52 -19.00 2.92
C PRO A 201 -7.26 -19.34 1.63
N VAL A 202 -6.62 -19.09 0.47
CA VAL A 202 -7.24 -19.30 -0.84
C VAL A 202 -7.58 -20.77 -1.15
N TYR A 203 -6.91 -21.74 -0.53
CA TYR A 203 -7.20 -23.16 -0.71
C TYR A 203 -8.57 -23.57 -0.11
N GLU A 204 -9.08 -22.83 0.86
CA GLU A 204 -10.42 -23.08 1.40
C GLU A 204 -11.51 -22.76 0.37
N LEU A 205 -11.27 -21.78 -0.52
CA LEU A 205 -12.16 -21.52 -1.63
C LEU A 205 -12.18 -22.66 -2.66
N SER A 206 -11.05 -23.32 -2.89
CA SER A 206 -10.95 -24.45 -3.82
C SER A 206 -11.56 -25.74 -3.26
N LEU A 207 -11.55 -25.93 -1.94
CA LEU A 207 -12.16 -27.10 -1.29
C LEU A 207 -13.70 -27.11 -1.39
N ILE A 208 -14.33 -25.96 -1.55
CA ILE A 208 -15.79 -25.86 -1.75
C ILE A 208 -16.20 -26.42 -3.12
N HIS A 209 -15.28 -26.47 -4.10
CA HIS A 209 -15.57 -26.96 -5.47
C HIS A 209 -14.95 -28.32 -5.82
N ILE A 210 -14.07 -28.87 -4.96
CA ILE A 210 -13.45 -30.21 -5.18
C ILE A 210 -14.27 -31.36 -4.58
N SER A 211 -15.33 -31.09 -3.86
CA SER A 211 -16.13 -32.09 -3.15
C SER A 211 -17.46 -32.43 -3.80
N GLU A 212 -17.55 -32.48 -5.13
CA GLU A 212 -18.58 -33.25 -5.81
C GLU A 212 -17.92 -34.31 -6.73
N PRO A 213 -17.67 -35.53 -6.22
CA PRO A 213 -17.58 -36.64 -7.11
C PRO A 213 -18.99 -37.05 -7.52
N THR A 214 -19.23 -37.08 -8.83
CA THR A 214 -20.32 -37.86 -9.44
C THR A 214 -20.37 -39.27 -8.92
#